data_8069b839ba02af57e722738329ce7890
#
_entry.id   8069b839ba02af57e722738329ce7890
#
_cell.length_a   1.000
_cell.length_b   1.000
_cell.length_c   1.000
_cell.angle_alpha   90.00
_cell.angle_beta   90.00
_cell.angle_gamma   90.00
#
_symmetry.space_group_name_H-M   'P 1'
#
loop_
_entity.id
_entity.type
_entity.pdbx_description
1 polymer ?
#
loop_
_entity_poly.entity_id
_entity_poly.type
_entity_poly.pdbx_seq_one_letter_code
_entity_poly.pdbx_strand_id
1 'polypeptide(L)'
;MTLPDERYRAVKHTEEFLLRLAGGKYARVPKAVREEARQLLRHYPTPWDMQRVVQTAPEVFQERMEDLHRFIIKGQNLEEDN
;
A
#
# COMPACT_ATOMS: atom_id res chain seq x y z
N MET A 1 4.35 3.06 -20.46
CA MET A 1 3.52 1.94 -20.00
C MET A 1 4.02 1.46 -18.65
N THR A 2 3.10 1.18 -17.72
CA THR A 2 3.49 0.74 -16.38
C THR A 2 3.50 -0.78 -16.28
N LEU A 3 4.36 -1.28 -15.39
CA LEU A 3 4.44 -2.71 -15.11
C LEU A 3 3.50 -3.05 -13.93
N PRO A 4 3.10 -4.34 -13.80
CA PRO A 4 2.22 -4.74 -12.71
C PRO A 4 2.74 -4.40 -11.31
N ASP A 5 4.04 -4.55 -11.06
CA ASP A 5 4.63 -4.22 -9.76
C ASP A 5 4.66 -2.71 -9.53
N GLU A 6 4.84 -1.92 -10.58
CA GLU A 6 4.79 -0.47 -10.48
C GLU A 6 3.40 0.00 -10.12
N ARG A 7 2.37 -0.58 -10.73
CA ARG A 7 0.98 -0.26 -10.42
C ARG A 7 0.63 -0.62 -8.98
N TYR A 8 1.09 -1.77 -8.53
CA TYR A 8 0.87 -2.20 -7.14
C TYR A 8 1.47 -1.19 -6.15
N ARG A 9 2.71 -0.79 -6.39
CA ARG A 9 3.39 0.17 -5.52
C ARG A 9 2.74 1.55 -5.57
N ALA A 10 2.24 1.96 -6.74
CA ALA A 10 1.55 3.25 -6.85
C ALA A 10 0.31 3.29 -5.97
N VAL A 11 -0.47 2.22 -5.96
CA VAL A 11 -1.66 2.12 -5.11
C VAL A 11 -1.27 2.16 -3.63
N LYS A 12 -0.24 1.40 -3.26
CA LYS A 12 0.24 1.34 -1.88
C LYS A 12 0.74 2.69 -1.39
N HIS A 13 1.57 3.35 -2.18
CA HIS A 13 2.15 4.64 -1.80
C HIS A 13 1.09 5.75 -1.78
N THR A 14 0.09 5.65 -2.64
CA THR A 14 -1.01 6.61 -2.62
C THR A 14 -1.79 6.52 -1.32
N GLU A 15 -2.03 5.31 -0.82
CA GLU A 15 -2.67 5.12 0.48
C GLU A 15 -1.85 5.77 1.59
N GLU A 16 -0.55 5.54 1.59
CA GLU A 16 0.35 6.13 2.58
C GLU A 16 0.30 7.66 2.56
N PHE A 17 0.29 8.23 1.36
CA PHE A 17 0.18 9.67 1.20
C PHE A 17 -1.15 10.20 1.76
N LEU A 18 -2.25 9.53 1.41
CA LEU A 18 -3.58 9.94 1.89
C LEU A 18 -3.68 9.85 3.41
N LEU A 19 -3.08 8.82 4.01
CA LEU A 19 -3.07 8.66 5.46
C LEU A 19 -2.31 9.79 6.14
N ARG A 20 -1.15 10.18 5.59
CA ARG A 20 -0.38 11.30 6.13
C ARG A 20 -1.14 12.60 5.98
N LEU A 21 -1.79 12.78 4.84
CA LEU A 21 -2.55 13.99 4.55
C LEU A 21 -3.75 14.12 5.49
N ALA A 22 -4.51 13.05 5.66
CA ALA A 22 -5.67 13.02 6.53
C ALA A 22 -5.29 13.14 8.02
N GLY A 23 -4.13 12.59 8.38
CA GLY A 23 -3.65 12.59 9.75
C GLY A 23 -2.96 13.88 10.21
N GLY A 24 -2.85 14.86 9.32
CA GLY A 24 -2.26 16.15 9.68
C GLY A 24 -0.75 16.15 9.77
N LYS A 25 -0.08 15.21 9.13
CA LYS A 25 1.39 15.15 9.12
C LYS A 25 2.03 16.29 8.35
N TYR A 26 1.30 16.84 7.40
CA TYR A 26 1.80 17.98 6.63
C TYR A 26 1.29 19.29 7.23
N ALA A 27 2.19 20.26 7.38
CA ALA A 27 1.80 21.57 7.87
C ALA A 27 0.97 22.31 6.81
N ARG A 28 0.03 23.14 7.29
CA ARG A 28 -0.74 24.07 6.46
C ARG A 28 -1.63 23.40 5.41
N VAL A 29 -2.08 22.19 5.66
CA VAL A 29 -3.06 21.54 4.80
C VAL A 29 -4.45 22.07 5.17
N PRO A 30 -5.21 22.62 4.21
CA PRO A 30 -6.56 23.08 4.49
C PRO A 30 -7.45 21.95 5.00
N LYS A 31 -8.40 22.31 5.87
CA LYS A 31 -9.33 21.35 6.44
C LYS A 31 -10.10 20.57 5.36
N ALA A 32 -10.53 21.28 4.31
CA ALA A 32 -11.28 20.66 3.23
C ALA A 32 -10.47 19.59 2.51
N VAL A 33 -9.17 19.80 2.34
CA VAL A 33 -8.29 18.82 1.70
C VAL A 33 -8.13 17.58 2.59
N ARG A 34 -7.97 17.78 3.90
CA ARG A 34 -7.87 16.66 4.83
C ARG A 34 -9.15 15.83 4.86
N GLU A 35 -10.29 16.51 4.83
CA GLU A 35 -11.58 15.81 4.81
C GLU A 35 -11.77 15.01 3.52
N GLU A 36 -11.34 15.56 2.40
CA GLU A 36 -11.41 14.86 1.12
C GLU A 36 -10.52 13.61 1.14
N ALA A 37 -9.32 13.72 1.72
CA ALA A 37 -8.44 12.56 1.87
C ALA A 37 -9.11 11.47 2.72
N ARG A 38 -9.78 11.85 3.82
CA ARG A 38 -10.51 10.88 4.65
C ARG A 38 -11.63 10.21 3.89
N GLN A 39 -12.36 10.95 3.07
CA GLN A 39 -13.43 10.40 2.26
C GLN A 39 -12.89 9.39 1.25
N LEU A 40 -11.77 9.68 0.61
CA LEU A 40 -11.15 8.76 -0.34
C LEU A 40 -10.67 7.49 0.34
N LEU A 41 -10.20 7.60 1.59
CA LEU A 41 -9.70 6.44 2.33
C LEU A 41 -10.81 5.49 2.77
N ARG A 42 -12.07 5.96 2.83
CA ARG A 42 -13.19 5.13 3.31
C ARG A 42 -13.39 3.86 2.49
N HIS A 43 -13.16 3.93 1.19
CA HIS A 43 -13.35 2.81 0.29
C HIS A 43 -12.08 2.45 -0.45
N TYR A 44 -10.94 2.88 0.08
CA TYR A 44 -9.66 2.57 -0.54
C TYR A 44 -9.35 1.09 -0.36
N PRO A 45 -8.78 0.43 -1.39
CA PRO A 45 -8.45 -0.99 -1.28
C PRO A 45 -7.52 -1.27 -0.10
N THR A 46 -7.89 -2.26 0.72
CA THR A 46 -7.06 -2.67 1.85
C THR A 46 -5.90 -3.52 1.33
N PRO A 47 -4.83 -3.72 2.14
CA PRO A 47 -3.76 -4.64 1.76
C PRO A 47 -4.28 -6.04 1.45
N TRP A 48 -5.33 -6.49 2.13
CA TRP A 48 -5.95 -7.79 1.89
C TRP A 48 -6.59 -7.84 0.50
N ASP A 49 -7.30 -6.77 0.11
CA ASP A 49 -7.88 -6.67 -1.23
C ASP A 49 -6.78 -6.72 -2.30
N MET A 50 -5.69 -6.02 -2.08
CA MET A 50 -4.57 -5.99 -3.02
C MET A 50 -3.91 -7.35 -3.15
N GLN A 51 -3.80 -8.12 -2.05
CA GLN A 51 -3.28 -9.48 -2.08
C GLN A 51 -4.16 -10.38 -2.93
N ARG A 52 -5.46 -10.23 -2.81
CA ARG A 52 -6.40 -11.02 -3.61
C ARG A 52 -6.26 -10.72 -5.09
N VAL A 53 -6.10 -9.46 -5.45
CA VAL A 53 -5.92 -9.07 -6.85
C VAL A 53 -4.60 -9.64 -7.40
N VAL A 54 -3.53 -9.60 -6.61
CA VAL A 54 -2.25 -10.17 -7.01
C VAL A 54 -2.39 -11.67 -7.29
N GLN A 55 -3.18 -12.38 -6.48
CA GLN A 55 -3.39 -13.81 -6.66
C GLN A 55 -4.25 -14.13 -7.87
N THR A 56 -5.26 -13.30 -8.15
CA THR A 56 -6.21 -13.58 -9.22
C THR A 56 -5.85 -12.93 -10.55
N ALA A 57 -5.12 -11.82 -10.53
CA ALA A 57 -4.77 -11.08 -11.74
C ALA A 57 -3.35 -10.53 -11.65
N PRO A 58 -2.33 -11.42 -11.58
CA PRO A 58 -0.94 -10.96 -11.46
C PRO A 58 -0.45 -10.18 -12.66
N GLU A 59 -1.11 -10.29 -13.80
CA GLU A 59 -0.77 -9.51 -14.98
C GLU A 59 -1.16 -8.04 -14.84
N VAL A 60 -2.03 -7.71 -13.87
CA VAL A 60 -2.47 -6.35 -13.61
C VAL A 60 -1.71 -5.75 -12.42
N PHE A 61 -1.67 -6.49 -11.30
CA PHE A 61 -0.98 -6.08 -10.08
C PHE A 61 -0.11 -7.21 -9.59
N GLN A 62 1.14 -6.91 -9.26
CA GLN A 62 2.08 -7.91 -8.78
C GLN A 62 3.02 -7.31 -7.74
N GLU A 63 3.26 -8.05 -6.68
CA GLU A 63 4.25 -7.66 -5.69
C GLU A 63 5.65 -7.82 -6.26
N ARG A 64 6.56 -6.95 -5.82
CA ARG A 64 7.94 -7.04 -6.22
C ARG A 64 8.57 -8.27 -5.57
N MET A 65 9.40 -8.98 -6.33
CA MET A 65 10.14 -10.12 -5.78
C MET A 65 10.98 -9.75 -4.56
N GLU A 66 11.57 -8.57 -4.58
CA GLU A 66 12.36 -8.07 -3.45
C GLU A 66 11.53 -7.95 -2.18
N ASP A 67 10.32 -7.42 -2.31
CA ASP A 67 9.43 -7.25 -1.16
C ASP A 67 8.98 -8.60 -0.62
N LEU A 68 8.69 -9.53 -1.52
CA LEU A 68 8.33 -10.89 -1.14
C LEU A 68 9.49 -11.59 -0.43
N HIS A 69 10.71 -11.41 -0.95
CA HIS A 69 11.90 -11.98 -0.36
C HIS A 69 12.14 -11.45 1.06
N ARG A 70 11.98 -10.14 1.25
CA ARG A 70 12.09 -9.53 2.59
C ARG A 70 11.09 -10.13 3.56
N PHE A 71 9.88 -10.33 3.10
CA PHE A 71 8.82 -10.90 3.93
C PHE A 71 9.20 -12.31 4.39
N ILE A 72 9.72 -13.13 3.49
CA ILE A 72 10.13 -14.49 3.80
C ILE A 72 11.29 -14.51 4.79
N ILE A 73 12.31 -13.68 4.56
CA ILE A 73 13.47 -13.58 5.46
C ILE A 73 13.04 -13.13 6.84
N LYS A 74 12.17 -12.14 6.92
CA LYS A 74 11.67 -11.63 8.20
C LYS A 74 10.92 -12.70 8.96
N GLY A 75 10.12 -13.50 8.26
CA GLY A 75 9.43 -14.62 8.87
C GLY A 75 10.38 -15.68 9.41
N GLN A 76 11.41 -15.98 8.65
CA GLN A 76 12.43 -16.94 9.08
C GLN A 76 13.20 -16.45 10.30
N ASN A 77 13.53 -15.16 10.33
CA ASN A 77 14.22 -14.58 11.48
C ASN A 77 13.40 -14.69 12.76
N LEU A 78 12.09 -14.52 12.64
CA LEU A 78 11.18 -14.68 13.79
C LEU A 78 11.19 -16.12 14.29
N GLU A 79 11.27 -17.08 13.39
CA GLU A 79 11.35 -18.50 13.76
C GLU A 79 12.67 -18.84 14.43
N GLU A 80 13.76 -18.26 13.94
CA GLU A 80 15.09 -18.50 14.50
C GLU A 80 15.23 -17.95 15.92
N ASP A 81 14.55 -16.87 16.24
CA ASP A 81 14.59 -16.24 17.55
C ASP A 81 13.85 -17.06 18.61
N ASN A 82 13.09 -18.02 18.19
CA ASN A 82 12.39 -18.92 19.09
C ASN A 82 13.25 -20.14 19.41
#